data_2015ec4820a69a4ef27761931288d280
#
_entry.id   2015ec4820a69a4ef27761931288d280
#
_cell.length_a   1.000
_cell.length_b   1.000
_cell.length_c   1.000
_cell.angle_alpha   90.00
_cell.angle_beta   90.00
_cell.angle_gamma   90.00
#
_symmetry.space_group_name_H-M   'P 1'
#
loop_
_entity.id
_entity.type
_entity.pdbx_description
1 polymer ?
#
loop_
_entity_poly.entity_id
_entity_poly.type
_entity_poly.pdbx_seq_one_letter_code
_entity_poly.pdbx_strand_id
1 'polypeptide(L)'
;YSLNGKFIESYQALPDMFSAIYPMSDKNFIGFKAQSGGDEKERLVFYRRDEKRGAIPYQQNYQAKKVCFFPREAQFSSLHDKLYFKQLLNDTIFSVDTVKHSLSPEYIIDWGKLRSNDRLRYSLENPDEELFLHMPYVPLFSMTANGLVLGAITVDIDQKKQYYLTAFYDKANHQADLFELKLSKKEMDYFGEPTGKLPPYLEGDTFFPEYISQDGNYLISVRTQPLKEELNPALIVVKLK
;
A
#
# COMPACT_ATOMS: atom_id res chain seq x y z
N TYR A 1 -10.29 -21.58 -2.66
CA TYR A 1 -10.74 -22.31 -1.46
C TYR A 1 -11.91 -21.58 -0.81
N SER A 2 -12.84 -22.32 -0.21
CA SER A 2 -13.89 -21.76 0.64
C SER A 2 -13.34 -21.39 2.03
N LEU A 3 -14.11 -20.64 2.82
CA LEU A 3 -13.69 -20.24 4.19
C LEU A 3 -13.44 -21.44 5.15
N ASN A 4 -14.00 -22.61 4.85
CA ASN A 4 -13.74 -23.85 5.58
C ASN A 4 -12.62 -24.71 4.97
N GLY A 5 -11.82 -24.15 4.08
CA GLY A 5 -10.66 -24.79 3.46
C GLY A 5 -10.96 -25.74 2.31
N LYS A 6 -12.23 -25.87 1.89
CA LYS A 6 -12.58 -26.73 0.75
C LYS A 6 -12.05 -26.10 -0.56
N PHE A 7 -11.33 -26.90 -1.35
CA PHE A 7 -10.94 -26.52 -2.70
C PHE A 7 -12.20 -26.24 -3.56
N ILE A 8 -12.24 -25.10 -4.22
CA ILE A 8 -13.32 -24.73 -5.13
C ILE A 8 -12.87 -24.88 -6.57
N GLU A 9 -11.81 -24.15 -6.92
CA GLU A 9 -11.36 -24.03 -8.30
C GLU A 9 -9.90 -23.56 -8.32
N SER A 10 -9.16 -23.96 -9.34
CA SER A 10 -7.87 -23.35 -9.70
C SER A 10 -7.94 -22.83 -11.13
N TYR A 11 -7.21 -21.77 -11.38
CA TYR A 11 -7.04 -21.23 -12.72
C TYR A 11 -5.71 -21.70 -13.31
N GLN A 12 -5.68 -21.89 -14.60
CA GLN A 12 -4.46 -22.10 -15.34
C GLN A 12 -3.55 -20.86 -15.16
N ALA A 13 -2.24 -21.06 -15.17
CA ALA A 13 -1.30 -19.97 -15.10
C ALA A 13 -1.61 -18.90 -16.16
N LEU A 14 -1.73 -17.65 -15.72
CA LEU A 14 -1.98 -16.54 -16.63
C LEU A 14 -0.77 -16.35 -17.54
N PRO A 15 -0.99 -15.93 -18.80
CA PRO A 15 0.10 -15.69 -19.74
C PRO A 15 1.00 -14.52 -19.34
N ASP A 16 0.49 -13.64 -18.47
CA ASP A 16 1.18 -12.44 -18.00
C ASP A 16 1.77 -12.65 -16.60
N MET A 17 2.96 -12.10 -16.37
CA MET A 17 3.55 -11.99 -15.04
C MET A 17 3.08 -10.71 -14.38
N PHE A 18 2.45 -10.82 -13.20
CA PHE A 18 1.98 -9.69 -12.43
C PHE A 18 2.79 -9.50 -11.16
N SER A 19 3.11 -8.24 -10.84
CA SER A 19 3.74 -7.86 -9.56
C SER A 19 2.71 -7.76 -8.42
N ALA A 20 1.44 -7.54 -8.76
CA ALA A 20 0.32 -7.55 -7.83
C ALA A 20 -0.97 -7.94 -8.55
N ILE A 21 -1.86 -8.62 -7.83
CA ILE A 21 -3.20 -8.98 -8.31
C ILE A 21 -4.23 -8.49 -7.30
N TYR A 22 -5.26 -7.80 -7.81
CA TYR A 22 -6.41 -7.39 -7.02
C TYR A 22 -7.64 -8.17 -7.49
N PRO A 23 -8.20 -9.03 -6.62
CA PRO A 23 -9.43 -9.76 -6.93
C PRO A 23 -10.64 -8.80 -6.88
N MET A 24 -11.47 -8.87 -7.89
CA MET A 24 -12.78 -8.23 -7.94
C MET A 24 -13.88 -9.28 -7.74
N SER A 25 -15.14 -8.91 -7.94
CA SER A 25 -16.24 -9.87 -7.92
C SER A 25 -16.24 -10.76 -9.17
N ASP A 26 -16.93 -11.90 -9.09
CA ASP A 26 -17.29 -12.77 -10.22
C ASP A 26 -16.13 -13.22 -11.11
N LYS A 27 -15.04 -13.69 -10.49
CA LYS A 27 -13.88 -14.19 -11.24
C LYS A 27 -13.17 -13.13 -12.09
N ASN A 28 -13.44 -11.85 -11.80
CA ASN A 28 -12.71 -10.73 -12.36
C ASN A 28 -11.55 -10.36 -11.46
N PHE A 29 -10.45 -9.93 -12.06
CA PHE A 29 -9.30 -9.39 -11.32
C PHE A 29 -8.56 -8.35 -12.16
N ILE A 30 -7.76 -7.55 -11.48
CA ILE A 30 -6.85 -6.60 -12.08
C ILE A 30 -5.43 -7.05 -11.75
N GLY A 31 -4.61 -7.22 -12.77
CA GLY A 31 -3.17 -7.45 -12.62
C GLY A 31 -2.41 -6.15 -12.80
N PHE A 32 -1.44 -5.90 -11.94
CA PHE A 32 -0.47 -4.81 -12.11
C PHE A 32 0.85 -5.38 -12.62
N LYS A 33 1.38 -4.77 -13.67
CA LYS A 33 2.70 -5.06 -14.22
C LYS A 33 3.67 -3.95 -13.85
N ALA A 34 4.69 -4.27 -13.06
CA ALA A 34 5.71 -3.30 -12.70
C ALA A 34 6.59 -2.99 -13.91
N GLN A 35 6.82 -1.71 -14.14
CA GLN A 35 7.73 -1.24 -15.19
C GLN A 35 9.20 -1.30 -14.70
N SER A 36 9.63 -2.47 -14.23
CA SER A 36 10.92 -2.66 -13.56
C SER A 36 12.14 -2.41 -14.44
N GLY A 37 12.04 -2.74 -15.72
CA GLY A 37 13.05 -2.46 -16.74
C GLY A 37 12.81 -1.16 -17.51
N GLY A 38 11.64 -0.55 -17.33
CA GLY A 38 11.26 0.68 -18.02
C GLY A 38 10.52 0.46 -19.35
N ASP A 39 10.44 -0.75 -19.87
CA ASP A 39 9.90 -1.10 -21.19
C ASP A 39 8.51 -1.77 -21.16
N GLU A 40 7.99 -2.08 -19.96
CA GLU A 40 6.64 -2.62 -19.82
C GLU A 40 5.60 -1.61 -20.33
N LYS A 41 4.73 -2.07 -21.22
CA LYS A 41 3.76 -1.19 -21.88
C LYS A 41 2.44 -1.10 -21.14
N GLU A 42 2.07 -2.13 -20.43
CA GLU A 42 0.78 -2.24 -19.76
C GLU A 42 0.94 -2.06 -18.25
N ARG A 43 0.23 -1.11 -17.68
CA ARG A 43 0.27 -0.80 -16.25
C ARG A 43 -0.72 -1.63 -15.44
N LEU A 44 -1.97 -1.64 -15.88
CA LEU A 44 -3.04 -2.43 -15.30
C LEU A 44 -3.68 -3.28 -16.41
N VAL A 45 -3.92 -4.54 -16.12
CA VAL A 45 -4.56 -5.45 -17.06
C VAL A 45 -5.78 -6.06 -16.39
N PHE A 46 -6.91 -6.01 -17.08
CA PHE A 46 -8.20 -6.49 -16.60
C PHE A 46 -8.48 -7.86 -17.17
N TYR A 47 -8.81 -8.77 -16.28
CA TYR A 47 -9.13 -10.14 -16.63
C TYR A 47 -10.48 -10.57 -16.12
N ARG A 48 -11.13 -11.44 -16.89
CA ARG A 48 -12.24 -12.24 -16.42
C ARG A 48 -11.85 -13.70 -16.61
N ARG A 49 -11.60 -14.42 -15.52
CA ARG A 49 -10.92 -15.72 -15.51
C ARG A 49 -9.56 -15.61 -16.17
N ASP A 50 -9.33 -16.33 -17.29
CA ASP A 50 -8.12 -16.35 -18.10
C ASP A 50 -8.17 -15.42 -19.33
N GLU A 51 -9.31 -14.76 -19.55
CA GLU A 51 -9.52 -13.90 -20.70
C GLU A 51 -9.21 -12.44 -20.38
N LYS A 52 -8.27 -11.85 -21.09
CA LYS A 52 -7.94 -10.44 -21.03
C LYS A 52 -9.09 -9.60 -21.62
N ARG A 53 -9.57 -8.63 -20.85
CA ARG A 53 -10.67 -7.74 -21.21
C ARG A 53 -10.20 -6.35 -21.62
N GLY A 54 -9.06 -5.92 -21.13
CA GLY A 54 -8.50 -4.61 -21.44
C GLY A 54 -7.23 -4.34 -20.67
N ALA A 55 -6.62 -3.20 -20.95
CA ALA A 55 -5.44 -2.73 -20.24
C ALA A 55 -5.39 -1.20 -20.18
N ILE A 56 -4.74 -0.69 -19.14
CA ILE A 56 -4.34 0.71 -19.04
C ILE A 56 -2.84 0.77 -19.29
N PRO A 57 -2.38 1.49 -20.32
CA PRO A 57 -0.97 1.54 -20.66
C PRO A 57 -0.17 2.43 -19.70
N TYR A 58 1.13 2.23 -19.66
CA TYR A 58 2.06 3.26 -19.21
C TYR A 58 2.10 4.41 -20.20
N GLN A 59 2.23 5.63 -19.71
CA GLN A 59 2.31 6.82 -20.57
C GLN A 59 3.70 7.05 -21.15
N GLN A 60 4.73 6.51 -20.50
CA GLN A 60 6.12 6.68 -20.88
C GLN A 60 6.89 5.38 -20.72
N ASN A 61 7.87 5.19 -21.61
CA ASN A 61 8.86 4.13 -21.49
C ASN A 61 10.18 4.73 -21.03
N TYR A 62 10.94 3.94 -20.30
CA TYR A 62 12.25 4.31 -19.79
C TYR A 62 13.27 3.22 -20.18
N GLN A 63 14.53 3.55 -20.04
CA GLN A 63 15.61 2.58 -20.12
C GLN A 63 16.28 2.53 -18.75
N ALA A 64 16.07 1.45 -18.02
CA ALA A 64 16.64 1.27 -16.71
C ALA A 64 18.12 0.89 -16.81
N LYS A 65 18.96 1.47 -15.96
CA LYS A 65 20.34 1.03 -15.75
C LYS A 65 20.38 -0.34 -15.08
N LYS A 66 19.45 -0.56 -14.14
CA LYS A 66 19.29 -1.82 -13.43
C LYS A 66 17.79 -2.15 -13.29
N VAL A 67 17.43 -3.38 -13.59
CA VAL A 67 16.07 -3.88 -13.33
C VAL A 67 15.89 -4.04 -11.82
N CYS A 68 14.84 -3.44 -11.28
CA CYS A 68 14.56 -3.48 -9.86
C CYS A 68 13.06 -3.67 -9.59
N PHE A 69 12.74 -4.57 -8.67
CA PHE A 69 11.39 -4.83 -8.19
C PHE A 69 11.26 -4.41 -6.74
N PHE A 70 10.16 -3.73 -6.43
CA PHE A 70 9.85 -3.33 -5.07
C PHE A 70 8.64 -4.10 -4.53
N PRO A 71 8.66 -4.51 -3.26
CA PRO A 71 7.49 -5.08 -2.63
C PRO A 71 6.35 -4.04 -2.56
N ARG A 72 5.11 -4.50 -2.70
CA ARG A 72 3.93 -3.64 -2.63
C ARG A 72 3.96 -2.43 -3.59
N GLU A 73 4.54 -2.62 -4.77
CA GLU A 73 4.66 -1.54 -5.77
C GLU A 73 3.31 -1.03 -6.25
N ALA A 74 2.29 -1.87 -6.22
CA ALA A 74 0.91 -1.49 -6.48
C ALA A 74 0.03 -1.81 -5.29
N GLN A 75 -0.84 -0.89 -4.97
CA GLN A 75 -1.80 -1.01 -3.90
C GLN A 75 -3.18 -0.64 -4.41
N PHE A 76 -4.16 -1.38 -3.95
CA PHE A 76 -5.56 -1.16 -4.26
C PHE A 76 -6.34 -0.99 -2.96
N SER A 77 -7.34 -0.13 -3.01
CA SER A 77 -8.31 0.04 -1.93
C SER A 77 -9.69 0.20 -2.54
N SER A 78 -10.68 -0.46 -1.97
CA SER A 78 -12.07 -0.29 -2.37
C SER A 78 -12.85 0.37 -1.24
N LEU A 79 -13.71 1.31 -1.62
CA LEU A 79 -14.66 1.93 -0.70
C LEU A 79 -15.99 2.04 -1.42
N HIS A 80 -17.03 1.40 -0.85
CA HIS A 80 -18.31 1.21 -1.53
C HIS A 80 -18.06 0.53 -2.90
N ASP A 81 -18.60 1.09 -3.97
CA ASP A 81 -18.42 0.55 -5.33
C ASP A 81 -17.26 1.20 -6.11
N LYS A 82 -16.43 1.98 -5.44
CA LYS A 82 -15.31 2.69 -6.07
C LYS A 82 -14.00 2.01 -5.73
N LEU A 83 -13.20 1.75 -6.76
CA LEU A 83 -11.86 1.19 -6.65
C LEU A 83 -10.82 2.29 -6.81
N TYR A 84 -9.82 2.25 -5.95
CA TYR A 84 -8.69 3.17 -5.96
C TYR A 84 -7.39 2.40 -6.16
N PHE A 85 -6.46 3.06 -6.81
CA PHE A 85 -5.14 2.51 -7.12
C PHE A 85 -4.05 3.54 -6.80
N LYS A 86 -3.00 3.07 -6.16
CA LYS A 86 -1.76 3.83 -5.94
C LYS A 86 -0.56 2.99 -6.34
N GLN A 87 0.31 3.58 -7.13
CA GLN A 87 1.63 3.02 -7.43
C GLN A 87 2.67 3.61 -6.49
N LEU A 88 3.64 2.79 -6.08
CA LEU A 88 4.67 3.15 -5.09
C LEU A 88 5.40 4.45 -5.46
N LEU A 89 5.83 4.57 -6.71
CA LEU A 89 6.65 5.69 -7.21
C LEU A 89 5.80 6.82 -7.82
N ASN A 90 4.55 6.92 -7.43
CA ASN A 90 3.64 7.95 -7.93
C ASN A 90 2.88 8.58 -6.77
N ASP A 91 2.92 9.90 -6.65
CA ASP A 91 2.24 10.63 -5.57
C ASP A 91 0.72 10.72 -5.77
N THR A 92 0.22 10.26 -6.93
CA THR A 92 -1.21 10.31 -7.24
C THR A 92 -1.90 9.03 -6.83
N ILE A 93 -3.02 9.18 -6.16
CA ILE A 93 -4.01 8.13 -5.95
C ILE A 93 -5.07 8.28 -7.03
N PHE A 94 -5.31 7.23 -7.78
CA PHE A 94 -6.25 7.22 -8.87
C PHE A 94 -7.53 6.48 -8.48
N SER A 95 -8.66 6.95 -9.00
CA SER A 95 -9.84 6.10 -9.13
C SER A 95 -9.74 5.28 -10.42
N VAL A 96 -10.20 4.04 -10.36
CA VAL A 96 -10.16 3.08 -11.46
C VAL A 96 -11.57 2.90 -12.03
N ASP A 97 -11.78 3.27 -13.28
CA ASP A 97 -12.97 2.90 -14.03
C ASP A 97 -12.75 1.53 -14.66
N THR A 98 -13.37 0.51 -14.08
CA THR A 98 -13.22 -0.89 -14.53
C THR A 98 -14.00 -1.21 -15.80
N VAL A 99 -14.91 -0.34 -16.24
CA VAL A 99 -15.70 -0.50 -17.47
C VAL A 99 -14.98 0.16 -18.63
N LYS A 100 -14.52 1.40 -18.45
CA LYS A 100 -13.78 2.14 -19.48
C LYS A 100 -12.30 1.81 -19.52
N HIS A 101 -11.79 1.05 -18.56
CA HIS A 101 -10.36 0.76 -18.37
C HIS A 101 -9.54 2.05 -18.33
N SER A 102 -9.86 2.95 -17.41
CA SER A 102 -9.19 4.24 -17.29
C SER A 102 -8.88 4.61 -15.84
N LEU A 103 -7.89 5.49 -15.65
CA LEU A 103 -7.49 6.08 -14.37
C LEU A 103 -7.85 7.55 -14.37
N SER A 104 -8.46 8.00 -13.28
CA SER A 104 -8.70 9.42 -13.02
C SER A 104 -8.00 9.83 -11.72
N PRO A 105 -7.20 10.92 -11.71
CA PRO A 105 -6.61 11.43 -10.47
C PRO A 105 -7.69 11.76 -9.44
N GLU A 106 -7.51 11.30 -8.21
CA GLU A 106 -8.45 11.56 -7.12
C GLU A 106 -7.80 12.37 -6.00
N TYR A 107 -6.57 11.98 -5.62
CA TYR A 107 -5.76 12.69 -4.63
C TYR A 107 -4.32 12.80 -5.12
N ILE A 108 -3.65 13.87 -4.73
CA ILE A 108 -2.21 14.07 -4.93
C ILE A 108 -1.61 14.26 -3.54
N ILE A 109 -0.61 13.44 -3.21
CA ILE A 109 0.11 13.54 -1.95
C ILE A 109 1.28 14.49 -2.16
N ASP A 110 1.30 15.59 -1.42
CA ASP A 110 2.44 16.52 -1.47
C ASP A 110 3.44 16.20 -0.35
N TRP A 111 4.54 15.59 -0.71
CA TRP A 111 5.66 15.29 0.16
C TRP A 111 6.69 16.42 0.27
N GLY A 112 6.36 17.60 -0.26
CA GLY A 112 7.29 18.72 -0.30
C GLY A 112 8.54 18.41 -1.11
N LYS A 113 9.71 18.43 -0.46
CA LYS A 113 11.00 18.15 -1.09
C LYS A 113 11.23 16.68 -1.45
N LEU A 114 10.48 15.76 -0.84
CA LEU A 114 10.58 14.32 -1.04
C LEU A 114 9.60 13.80 -2.11
N ARG A 115 9.35 14.58 -3.15
CA ARG A 115 8.43 14.21 -4.21
C ARG A 115 8.85 12.93 -4.92
N SER A 116 7.88 12.08 -5.19
CA SER A 116 8.06 10.92 -6.05
C SER A 116 8.51 11.33 -7.45
N ASN A 117 9.50 10.63 -7.97
CA ASN A 117 10.01 10.84 -9.31
C ASN A 117 10.24 9.48 -9.98
N ASP A 118 9.30 9.09 -10.84
CA ASP A 118 9.37 7.82 -11.58
C ASP A 118 10.71 7.64 -12.32
N ARG A 119 11.29 8.73 -12.81
CA ARG A 119 12.55 8.67 -13.57
C ARG A 119 13.74 8.31 -12.68
N LEU A 120 13.69 8.65 -11.39
CA LEU A 120 14.79 8.38 -10.47
C LEU A 120 15.13 6.90 -10.43
N ARG A 121 14.11 6.03 -10.37
CA ARG A 121 14.28 4.57 -10.40
C ARG A 121 15.17 4.10 -11.55
N TYR A 122 15.01 4.67 -12.73
CA TYR A 122 15.67 4.23 -13.95
C TYR A 122 17.07 4.84 -14.11
N SER A 123 17.40 5.89 -13.37
CA SER A 123 18.68 6.60 -13.43
C SER A 123 19.70 6.14 -12.38
N LEU A 124 19.26 5.51 -11.30
CA LEU A 124 20.13 5.04 -10.22
C LEU A 124 20.89 3.77 -10.61
N GLU A 125 22.10 3.62 -10.08
CA GLU A 125 22.91 2.41 -10.22
C GLU A 125 22.42 1.31 -9.26
N ASN A 126 21.98 1.69 -8.07
CA ASN A 126 21.44 0.80 -7.04
C ASN A 126 20.08 1.31 -6.54
N PRO A 127 19.01 1.23 -7.38
CA PRO A 127 17.71 1.79 -7.04
C PRO A 127 17.08 1.13 -5.80
N ASP A 128 17.39 -0.12 -5.52
CA ASP A 128 16.97 -0.88 -4.34
C ASP A 128 17.51 -0.29 -3.02
N GLU A 129 18.69 0.32 -3.05
CA GLU A 129 19.32 0.93 -1.87
C GLU A 129 19.08 2.44 -1.79
N GLU A 130 19.10 3.11 -2.92
CA GLU A 130 19.19 4.56 -3.01
C GLU A 130 17.81 5.26 -3.14
N LEU A 131 16.82 4.59 -3.74
CA LEU A 131 15.56 5.26 -4.10
C LEU A 131 14.85 5.89 -2.89
N PHE A 132 14.76 5.14 -1.79
CA PHE A 132 14.06 5.60 -0.59
C PHE A 132 14.85 6.56 0.29
N LEU A 133 16.06 6.91 -0.10
CA LEU A 133 16.79 8.06 0.45
C LEU A 133 16.24 9.39 -0.11
N HIS A 134 15.58 9.34 -1.26
CA HIS A 134 15.12 10.50 -1.98
C HIS A 134 13.59 10.68 -1.98
N MET A 135 12.86 9.65 -1.59
CA MET A 135 11.40 9.67 -1.60
C MET A 135 10.80 8.76 -0.53
N PRO A 136 9.58 9.02 -0.05
CA PRO A 136 8.91 8.13 0.89
C PRO A 136 8.57 6.78 0.26
N TYR A 137 8.75 5.72 1.04
CA TYR A 137 8.16 4.43 0.75
C TYR A 137 6.78 4.36 1.37
N VAL A 138 5.75 4.18 0.55
CA VAL A 138 4.35 4.12 1.00
C VAL A 138 3.80 2.70 0.82
N PRO A 139 4.05 1.80 1.78
CA PRO A 139 3.63 0.40 1.69
C PRO A 139 2.15 0.18 1.97
N LEU A 140 1.46 1.19 2.46
CA LEU A 140 0.06 1.10 2.81
C LEU A 140 -0.70 2.35 2.36
N PHE A 141 -1.82 2.11 1.69
CA PHE A 141 -2.84 3.13 1.52
C PHE A 141 -4.22 2.48 1.62
N SER A 142 -5.18 3.19 2.19
CA SER A 142 -6.58 2.77 2.19
C SER A 142 -7.52 3.95 2.22
N MET A 143 -8.58 3.82 1.45
CA MET A 143 -9.73 4.72 1.54
C MET A 143 -10.63 4.28 2.68
N THR A 144 -11.11 5.23 3.45
CA THR A 144 -12.08 5.04 4.53
C THR A 144 -13.31 5.90 4.30
N ALA A 145 -14.38 5.64 5.03
CA ALA A 145 -15.60 6.46 4.93
C ALA A 145 -15.34 7.95 5.19
N ASN A 146 -14.41 8.25 6.10
CA ASN A 146 -14.08 9.61 6.52
C ASN A 146 -12.92 10.24 5.73
N GLY A 147 -12.21 9.48 4.90
CA GLY A 147 -11.07 10.02 4.15
C GLY A 147 -10.06 8.99 3.70
N LEU A 148 -8.80 9.21 4.00
CA LEU A 148 -7.67 8.41 3.53
C LEU A 148 -6.69 8.13 4.66
N VAL A 149 -6.19 6.91 4.73
CA VAL A 149 -5.09 6.51 5.62
C VAL A 149 -3.89 6.08 4.78
N LEU A 150 -2.72 6.56 5.14
CA LEU A 150 -1.44 6.19 4.54
C LEU A 150 -0.48 5.71 5.62
N GLY A 151 0.28 4.65 5.31
CA GLY A 151 1.49 4.32 6.05
C GLY A 151 2.70 4.68 5.18
N ALA A 152 3.62 5.49 5.69
CA ALA A 152 4.81 5.92 4.97
C ALA A 152 6.07 5.69 5.79
N ILE A 153 7.15 5.33 5.11
CA ILE A 153 8.48 5.18 5.70
C ILE A 153 9.37 6.21 5.01
N THR A 154 10.04 7.04 5.81
CA THR A 154 11.00 8.05 5.33
C THR A 154 12.35 7.87 6.00
N VAL A 155 13.41 8.33 5.35
CA VAL A 155 14.77 8.29 5.88
C VAL A 155 15.30 9.71 6.01
N ASP A 156 15.74 10.07 7.21
CA ASP A 156 16.55 11.26 7.42
C ASP A 156 18.02 10.85 7.23
N ILE A 157 18.62 11.31 6.14
CA ILE A 157 19.99 10.94 5.75
C ILE A 157 20.99 11.55 6.74
N ASP A 158 20.75 12.77 7.21
CA ASP A 158 21.66 13.48 8.09
C ASP A 158 21.72 12.83 9.47
N GLN A 159 20.57 12.41 9.97
CA GLN A 159 20.47 11.73 11.27
C GLN A 159 20.63 10.20 11.17
N LYS A 160 20.70 9.65 9.96
CA LYS A 160 20.71 8.19 9.71
C LYS A 160 19.55 7.48 10.40
N LYS A 161 18.38 8.12 10.41
CA LYS A 161 17.20 7.65 11.13
C LYS A 161 16.05 7.38 10.16
N GLN A 162 15.38 6.26 10.36
CA GLN A 162 14.19 5.88 9.65
C GLN A 162 12.94 6.23 10.50
N TYR A 163 11.97 6.86 9.87
CA TYR A 163 10.70 7.21 10.48
C TYR A 163 9.56 6.40 9.87
N TYR A 164 8.71 5.87 10.72
CA TYR A 164 7.49 5.15 10.37
C TYR A 164 6.31 6.08 10.66
N LEU A 165 5.71 6.58 9.61
CA LEU A 165 4.69 7.62 9.69
C LEU A 165 3.33 7.07 9.27
N THR A 166 2.30 7.48 10.00
CA THR A 166 0.90 7.25 9.61
C THR A 166 0.26 8.60 9.33
N ALA A 167 -0.32 8.75 8.16
CA ALA A 167 -1.05 9.94 7.77
C ALA A 167 -2.55 9.65 7.71
N PHE A 168 -3.34 10.58 8.21
CA PHE A 168 -4.79 10.62 8.08
C PHE A 168 -5.18 11.87 7.31
N TYR A 169 -5.99 11.71 6.30
CA TYR A 169 -6.67 12.83 5.65
C TYR A 169 -8.16 12.76 5.96
N ASP A 170 -8.67 13.79 6.62
CA ASP A 170 -10.10 13.95 6.90
C ASP A 170 -10.75 14.72 5.74
N LYS A 171 -11.65 14.05 5.04
CA LYS A 171 -12.37 14.61 3.90
C LYS A 171 -13.34 15.73 4.30
N ALA A 172 -13.92 15.66 5.49
CA ALA A 172 -14.90 16.65 5.94
C ALA A 172 -14.24 18.01 6.25
N ASN A 173 -13.06 17.97 6.84
CA ASN A 173 -12.34 19.16 7.28
C ASN A 173 -11.24 19.57 6.30
N HIS A 174 -10.95 18.77 5.28
CA HIS A 174 -9.81 18.93 4.36
C HIS A 174 -8.47 19.06 5.09
N GLN A 175 -8.32 18.35 6.20
CA GLN A 175 -7.10 18.34 6.99
C GLN A 175 -6.33 17.03 6.82
N ALA A 176 -5.02 17.14 6.81
CA ALA A 176 -4.12 15.99 6.81
C ALA A 176 -3.20 16.09 8.02
N ASP A 177 -3.18 15.04 8.80
CA ASP A 177 -2.31 14.89 9.97
C ASP A 177 -1.31 13.77 9.72
N LEU A 178 -0.08 13.96 10.18
CA LEU A 178 1.01 13.01 10.03
C LEU A 178 1.64 12.72 11.39
N PHE A 179 1.73 11.45 11.73
CA PHE A 179 2.17 11.02 13.06
C PHE A 179 3.23 9.93 13.00
N GLU A 180 4.20 9.98 13.91
CA GLU A 180 4.95 8.82 14.35
C GLU A 180 4.20 8.23 15.55
N LEU A 181 3.44 7.17 15.35
CA LEU A 181 2.62 6.56 16.38
C LEU A 181 3.45 5.66 17.28
N LYS A 182 3.39 5.88 18.60
CA LYS A 182 3.97 4.99 19.59
C LYS A 182 2.89 4.26 20.37
N LEU A 183 3.11 2.98 20.61
CA LEU A 183 2.21 2.18 21.43
C LEU A 183 2.34 2.61 22.89
N SER A 184 1.31 3.21 23.42
CA SER A 184 1.24 3.62 24.81
C SER A 184 -0.18 3.43 25.33
N LYS A 185 -0.31 3.10 26.61
CA LYS A 185 -1.62 2.98 27.26
C LYS A 185 -2.41 4.29 27.28
N LYS A 186 -1.71 5.42 27.19
CA LYS A 186 -2.33 6.76 27.27
C LYS A 186 -2.65 7.38 25.91
N GLU A 187 -1.87 7.03 24.85
CA GLU A 187 -1.96 7.67 23.55
C GLU A 187 -2.89 6.94 22.59
N MET A 188 -3.30 5.72 22.92
CA MET A 188 -4.27 4.97 22.09
C MET A 188 -5.67 5.60 22.10
N ASP A 189 -5.94 6.50 23.03
CA ASP A 189 -7.20 7.26 23.08
C ASP A 189 -7.36 8.27 21.92
N TYR A 190 -6.27 8.68 21.28
CA TYR A 190 -6.30 9.66 20.18
C TYR A 190 -6.81 9.07 18.87
N PHE A 191 -6.46 7.81 18.58
CA PHE A 191 -6.80 7.12 17.31
C PHE A 191 -7.92 6.12 17.42
N GLY A 192 -8.33 5.76 18.61
CA GLY A 192 -9.33 4.75 18.85
C GLY A 192 -9.06 3.98 20.14
N GLU A 193 -10.01 3.17 20.54
CA GLU A 193 -9.86 2.29 21.68
C GLU A 193 -9.19 0.98 21.25
N PRO A 194 -8.14 0.51 21.95
CA PRO A 194 -7.58 -0.81 21.69
C PRO A 194 -8.62 -1.88 22.00
N THR A 195 -8.70 -2.89 21.16
CA THR A 195 -9.62 -4.02 21.37
C THR A 195 -9.17 -4.97 22.48
N GLY A 196 -8.06 -4.67 23.16
CA GLY A 196 -7.48 -5.45 24.25
C GLY A 196 -6.41 -4.69 25.02
N LYS A 197 -5.81 -5.35 26.02
CA LYS A 197 -4.69 -4.77 26.78
C LYS A 197 -3.40 -4.86 25.96
N LEU A 198 -2.71 -3.74 25.81
CA LEU A 198 -1.38 -3.72 25.23
C LEU A 198 -0.42 -4.55 26.10
N PRO A 199 0.28 -5.54 25.53
CA PRO A 199 1.31 -6.27 26.25
C PRO A 199 2.41 -5.30 26.73
N PRO A 200 2.91 -5.43 27.98
CA PRO A 200 3.91 -4.49 28.54
C PRO A 200 5.18 -4.36 27.69
N TYR A 201 5.60 -5.41 27.02
CA TYR A 201 6.80 -5.43 26.18
C TYR A 201 6.66 -4.66 24.86
N LEU A 202 5.46 -4.24 24.50
CA LEU A 202 5.19 -3.41 23.31
C LEU A 202 5.01 -1.92 23.66
N GLU A 203 5.03 -1.57 24.94
CA GLU A 203 4.91 -0.17 25.36
C GLU A 203 6.11 0.66 24.88
N GLY A 204 5.83 1.73 24.16
CA GLY A 204 6.86 2.60 23.55
C GLY A 204 7.32 2.17 22.14
N ASP A 205 6.93 0.99 21.66
CA ASP A 205 7.20 0.59 20.29
C ASP A 205 6.43 1.46 19.29
N THR A 206 7.02 1.68 18.13
CA THR A 206 6.33 2.40 17.04
C THR A 206 5.23 1.53 16.48
N PHE A 207 4.00 2.04 16.50
CA PHE A 207 2.90 1.44 15.79
C PHE A 207 2.95 1.86 14.32
N PHE A 208 3.00 0.89 13.43
CA PHE A 208 2.90 1.10 11.99
C PHE A 208 1.84 0.16 11.44
N PRO A 209 0.75 0.67 10.84
CA PRO A 209 -0.29 -0.18 10.30
C PRO A 209 0.23 -0.93 9.07
N GLU A 210 0.03 -2.23 9.04
CA GLU A 210 0.34 -3.09 7.90
C GLU A 210 -0.92 -3.40 7.08
N TYR A 211 -2.06 -3.34 7.75
CA TYR A 211 -3.38 -3.61 7.16
C TYR A 211 -4.41 -2.65 7.71
N ILE A 212 -5.44 -2.43 6.93
CA ILE A 212 -6.66 -1.72 7.33
C ILE A 212 -7.84 -2.65 7.04
N SER A 213 -8.78 -2.73 7.97
CA SER A 213 -9.99 -3.54 7.76
C SER A 213 -10.77 -3.05 6.54
N GLN A 214 -11.52 -3.93 5.93
CA GLN A 214 -12.28 -3.62 4.71
C GLN A 214 -13.29 -2.49 4.91
N ASP A 215 -13.84 -2.35 6.11
CA ASP A 215 -14.75 -1.26 6.47
C ASP A 215 -14.02 0.04 6.84
N GLY A 216 -12.70 0.03 6.85
CA GLY A 216 -11.85 1.19 7.18
C GLY A 216 -11.85 1.57 8.68
N ASN A 217 -12.43 0.74 9.56
CA ASN A 217 -12.60 1.08 10.97
C ASN A 217 -11.45 0.62 11.87
N TYR A 218 -10.58 -0.25 11.38
CA TYR A 218 -9.49 -0.82 12.19
C TYR A 218 -8.15 -0.74 11.47
N LEU A 219 -7.14 -0.29 12.20
CA LEU A 219 -5.74 -0.40 11.82
C LEU A 219 -5.15 -1.66 12.45
N ILE A 220 -4.39 -2.43 11.69
CA ILE A 220 -3.85 -3.71 12.14
C ILE A 220 -2.34 -3.73 11.91
N SER A 221 -1.58 -4.08 12.94
CA SER A 221 -0.14 -4.32 12.88
C SER A 221 0.19 -5.70 13.43
N VAL A 222 1.10 -6.40 12.79
CA VAL A 222 1.58 -7.71 13.24
C VAL A 222 2.97 -7.54 13.85
N ARG A 223 3.15 -8.03 15.07
CA ARG A 223 4.45 -8.00 15.75
C ARG A 223 4.96 -9.41 15.97
N THR A 224 6.09 -9.72 15.38
CA THR A 224 6.83 -10.94 15.68
C THR A 224 7.74 -10.68 16.87
N GLN A 225 7.70 -11.57 17.87
CA GLN A 225 8.61 -11.46 19.01
C GLN A 225 10.01 -11.93 18.61
N PRO A 226 11.05 -11.10 18.76
CA PRO A 226 12.39 -11.45 18.24
C PRO A 226 13.14 -12.50 19.04
N LEU A 227 12.65 -12.97 20.19
CA LEU A 227 13.50 -13.69 21.15
C LEU A 227 12.96 -15.01 21.70
N LYS A 228 11.81 -15.50 21.26
CA LYS A 228 11.31 -16.83 21.68
C LYS A 228 10.66 -17.52 20.50
N GLU A 229 11.32 -18.53 20.00
CA GLU A 229 10.91 -19.32 18.83
C GLU A 229 9.53 -19.99 18.90
N GLU A 230 8.83 -19.92 20.03
CA GLU A 230 7.55 -20.60 20.25
C GLU A 230 6.35 -19.68 20.47
N LEU A 231 6.50 -18.37 20.38
CA LEU A 231 5.38 -17.46 20.61
C LEU A 231 4.74 -17.01 19.29
N ASN A 232 3.43 -17.19 19.21
CA ASN A 232 2.65 -16.65 18.09
C ASN A 232 2.86 -15.13 17.96
N PRO A 233 2.86 -14.59 16.74
CA PRO A 233 2.94 -13.16 16.54
C PRO A 233 1.78 -12.45 17.25
N ALA A 234 2.08 -11.30 17.85
CA ALA A 234 1.05 -10.45 18.46
C ALA A 234 0.33 -9.65 17.36
N LEU A 235 -1.00 -9.71 17.37
CA LEU A 235 -1.84 -8.90 16.51
C LEU A 235 -2.30 -7.67 17.30
N ILE A 236 -1.90 -6.48 16.85
CA ILE A 236 -2.32 -5.21 17.44
C ILE A 236 -3.42 -4.64 16.55
N VAL A 237 -4.59 -4.46 17.12
CA VAL A 237 -5.77 -3.93 16.41
C VAL A 237 -6.20 -2.65 17.10
N VAL A 238 -6.22 -1.55 16.36
CA VAL A 238 -6.65 -0.23 16.81
C VAL A 238 -7.93 0.13 16.08
N LYS A 239 -8.99 0.42 16.81
CA LYS A 239 -10.25 0.90 16.25
C LYS A 239 -10.16 2.41 16.02
N LEU A 240 -10.44 2.85 14.80
CA LEU A 240 -10.59 4.27 14.49
C LEU A 240 -11.92 4.80 15.03
N LYS A 241 -11.89 5.99 15.61
CA LYS A 241 -13.11 6.68 16.13
C LYS A 241 -13.85 7.40 15.02
#